data_b4432423fae07c87d2248a5d051df7ee
#
_entry.id   b4432423fae07c87d2248a5d051df7ee
#
_cell.length_a   1.000
_cell.length_b   1.000
_cell.length_c   1.000
_cell.angle_alpha   90.00
_cell.angle_beta   90.00
_cell.angle_gamma   90.00
#
_symmetry.space_group_name_H-M   'P 1'
#
loop_
_entity.id
_entity.type
_entity.pdbx_description
1 polymer ?
#
loop_
_entity_poly.entity_id
_entity_poly.type
_entity_poly.pdbx_seq_one_letter_code
_entity_poly.pdbx_strand_id
1 'polypeptide(L)'
;MLNIDNITKIDAMDIELQKFPPSMDRIMLEMEKIITHFFSSPNRIKIPFRGFLLEGPPGTGKTELAKQIVRNIAVSLKNKGIENVSFKFIDSANIAAAKWGDAERKLRSLFNTSVQANERLIILFDDIDCLMIKRGSNVAVEWHYSINSILFHELDNINPTRVIVIATSNRTDLIDEALRSRLYFFDFKPLSREDLDFITWEIIKKLDIQEKRKLKEKVAEYLTKIEEDIKIGKIKNKDAPNIRDIQHIITKIYIEEMI
;
A
#
# COMPACT_ATOMS: atom_id res chain seq x y z
N MET A 1 10.79 13.66 -27.62
CA MET A 1 11.16 13.63 -26.18
C MET A 1 9.92 13.15 -25.44
N LEU A 2 9.85 11.85 -25.13
CA LEU A 2 8.74 11.30 -24.35
C LEU A 2 8.99 11.66 -22.88
N ASN A 3 8.02 12.32 -22.28
CA ASN A 3 8.03 12.76 -20.88
C ASN A 3 8.36 11.57 -19.95
N ILE A 4 9.44 11.71 -19.21
CA ILE A 4 9.92 10.79 -18.17
C ILE A 4 9.02 10.87 -16.91
N ASP A 5 7.93 11.64 -16.95
CA ASP A 5 7.23 12.23 -15.83
C ASP A 5 6.01 11.45 -15.28
N ASN A 6 6.01 10.11 -15.35
CA ASN A 6 4.98 9.33 -14.65
C ASN A 6 5.34 8.98 -13.20
N ILE A 7 6.34 9.66 -12.64
CA ILE A 7 6.65 9.58 -11.21
C ILE A 7 5.95 10.77 -10.57
N THR A 8 4.77 10.54 -10.01
CA THR A 8 4.04 11.60 -9.32
C THR A 8 4.71 11.86 -7.98
N LYS A 9 5.47 12.98 -7.89
CA LYS A 9 5.87 13.50 -6.58
C LYS A 9 4.63 14.12 -5.97
N ILE A 10 4.08 13.48 -4.95
CA ILE A 10 2.90 13.93 -4.23
C ILE A 10 3.37 14.62 -2.96
N ASP A 11 2.81 15.79 -2.64
CA ASP A 11 2.97 16.33 -1.29
C ASP A 11 2.22 15.40 -0.32
N ALA A 12 2.90 14.95 0.72
CA ALA A 12 2.30 14.10 1.73
C ALA A 12 1.07 14.75 2.40
N MET A 13 0.98 16.07 2.39
CA MET A 13 -0.14 16.82 2.94
C MET A 13 -1.39 16.83 2.04
N ASP A 14 -1.23 16.54 0.75
CA ASP A 14 -2.34 16.43 -0.20
C ASP A 14 -3.06 15.08 -0.12
N ILE A 15 -2.51 14.12 0.60
CA ILE A 15 -3.15 12.82 0.85
C ILE A 15 -4.39 13.04 1.73
N GLU A 16 -5.55 12.61 1.25
CA GLU A 16 -6.81 12.71 2.01
C GLU A 16 -6.72 11.94 3.34
N LEU A 17 -7.16 12.58 4.42
CA LEU A 17 -7.20 11.92 5.74
C LEU A 17 -8.28 10.84 5.75
N GLN A 18 -7.86 9.61 6.01
CA GLN A 18 -8.76 8.45 6.14
C GLN A 18 -8.68 7.84 7.53
N LYS A 19 -9.77 7.21 7.94
CA LYS A 19 -9.82 6.40 9.16
C LYS A 19 -9.77 4.93 8.79
N PHE A 20 -8.97 4.19 9.52
CA PHE A 20 -8.78 2.76 9.35
C PHE A 20 -9.46 1.99 10.48
N PRO A 21 -9.87 0.72 10.24
CA PRO A 21 -10.40 -0.11 11.30
C PRO A 21 -9.33 -0.43 12.35
N PRO A 22 -9.73 -0.67 13.62
CA PRO A 22 -8.80 -0.91 14.73
C PRO A 22 -7.81 -2.07 14.50
N SER A 23 -8.18 -3.06 13.69
CA SER A 23 -7.28 -4.17 13.31
C SER A 23 -6.01 -3.71 12.60
N MET A 24 -6.05 -2.55 11.92
CA MET A 24 -4.92 -1.97 11.20
C MET A 24 -4.08 -1.01 12.06
N ASP A 25 -4.60 -0.55 13.21
CA ASP A 25 -3.91 0.42 14.07
C ASP A 25 -2.53 -0.09 14.51
N ARG A 26 -2.41 -1.37 14.81
CA ARG A 26 -1.14 -1.97 15.21
C ARG A 26 -0.08 -1.86 14.11
N ILE A 27 -0.46 -2.20 12.87
CA ILE A 27 0.46 -2.13 11.73
C ILE A 27 0.87 -0.67 11.49
N MET A 28 -0.10 0.24 11.49
CA MET A 28 0.12 1.66 11.29
C MET A 28 1.08 2.23 12.34
N LEU A 29 0.81 2.01 13.62
CA LEU A 29 1.65 2.49 14.72
C LEU A 29 3.07 1.91 14.68
N GLU A 30 3.20 0.62 14.34
CA GLU A 30 4.51 -0.03 14.23
C GLU A 30 5.33 0.55 13.09
N MET A 31 4.74 0.72 11.91
CA MET A 31 5.41 1.33 10.76
C MET A 31 5.80 2.78 11.04
N GLU A 32 4.89 3.59 11.59
CA GLU A 32 5.16 4.99 11.94
C GLU A 32 6.30 5.12 12.96
N LYS A 33 6.32 4.26 13.98
CA LYS A 33 7.38 4.22 14.99
C LYS A 33 8.74 3.91 14.36
N ILE A 34 8.79 2.90 13.48
CA ILE A 34 10.02 2.48 12.81
C ILE A 34 10.53 3.60 11.87
N ILE A 35 9.66 4.13 11.00
CA ILE A 35 10.04 5.19 10.05
C ILE A 35 10.51 6.43 10.81
N THR A 36 9.75 6.86 11.82
CA THR A 36 10.12 8.02 12.63
C THR A 36 11.48 7.85 13.32
N HIS A 37 11.77 6.64 13.84
CA HIS A 37 13.06 6.33 14.44
C HIS A 37 14.20 6.49 13.45
N PHE A 38 14.10 5.89 12.26
CA PHE A 38 15.16 6.00 11.25
C PHE A 38 15.32 7.43 10.73
N PHE A 39 14.22 8.10 10.39
CA PHE A 39 14.26 9.45 9.82
C PHE A 39 14.70 10.54 10.81
N SER A 40 14.50 10.32 12.10
CA SER A 40 14.99 11.22 13.15
C SER A 40 16.44 10.94 13.57
N SER A 41 17.03 9.85 13.08
CA SER A 41 18.41 9.49 13.45
C SER A 41 19.42 10.33 12.68
N PRO A 42 20.41 10.97 13.35
CA PRO A 42 21.38 11.83 12.69
C PRO A 42 22.39 11.06 11.85
N ASN A 43 22.68 9.81 12.21
CA ASN A 43 23.70 8.98 11.61
C ASN A 43 23.10 7.71 10.97
N ARG A 44 23.83 7.13 10.01
CA ARG A 44 23.46 5.85 9.40
C ARG A 44 23.42 4.74 10.46
N ILE A 45 22.24 4.15 10.64
CA ILE A 45 22.07 3.00 11.52
C ILE A 45 22.51 1.75 10.76
N LYS A 46 23.43 0.96 11.35
CA LYS A 46 23.96 -0.27 10.73
C LYS A 46 23.02 -1.46 10.93
N ILE A 47 21.72 -1.29 10.66
CA ILE A 47 20.74 -2.37 10.68
C ILE A 47 20.33 -2.64 9.23
N PRO A 48 20.14 -3.90 8.82
CA PRO A 48 19.78 -4.28 7.44
C PRO A 48 18.30 -4.02 7.14
N PHE A 49 17.77 -2.88 7.57
CA PHE A 49 16.41 -2.43 7.26
C PHE A 49 16.42 -1.58 5.98
N ARG A 50 15.46 -1.81 5.10
CA ARG A 50 15.30 -1.10 3.82
C ARG A 50 13.92 -0.53 3.63
N GLY A 51 12.92 -1.09 4.29
CA GLY A 51 11.53 -0.70 4.16
C GLY A 51 10.57 -1.81 4.53
N PHE A 52 9.36 -1.74 3.99
CA PHE A 52 8.25 -2.61 4.33
C PHE A 52 7.67 -3.28 3.09
N LEU A 53 7.19 -4.51 3.27
CA LEU A 53 6.39 -5.24 2.29
C LEU A 53 5.03 -5.57 2.91
N LEU A 54 3.96 -5.01 2.33
CA LEU A 54 2.59 -5.22 2.74
C LEU A 54 1.95 -6.23 1.78
N GLU A 55 1.78 -7.46 2.24
CA GLU A 55 1.20 -8.55 1.44
C GLU A 55 -0.20 -8.92 1.93
N GLY A 56 -1.03 -9.43 1.05
CA GLY A 56 -2.34 -9.96 1.40
C GLY A 56 -3.38 -9.78 0.30
N PRO A 57 -4.63 -10.22 0.52
CA PRO A 57 -5.68 -10.17 -0.49
C PRO A 57 -5.93 -8.77 -1.04
N PRO A 58 -6.41 -8.65 -2.29
CA PRO A 58 -6.81 -7.36 -2.85
C PRO A 58 -7.95 -6.73 -2.05
N GLY A 59 -8.04 -5.40 -2.08
CA GLY A 59 -9.12 -4.67 -1.41
C GLY A 59 -9.07 -4.65 0.12
N THR A 60 -7.95 -5.03 0.74
CA THR A 60 -7.76 -4.95 2.20
C THR A 60 -7.19 -3.61 2.69
N GLY A 61 -6.96 -2.64 1.80
CA GLY A 61 -6.54 -1.28 2.18
C GLY A 61 -5.04 -1.05 2.29
N LYS A 62 -4.18 -1.98 1.85
CA LYS A 62 -2.70 -1.86 1.93
C LYS A 62 -2.16 -0.54 1.38
N THR A 63 -2.54 -0.19 0.17
CA THR A 63 -2.08 1.02 -0.52
C THR A 63 -2.54 2.29 0.20
N GLU A 64 -3.80 2.32 0.62
CA GLU A 64 -4.35 3.48 1.33
C GLU A 64 -3.74 3.63 2.73
N LEU A 65 -3.49 2.52 3.43
CA LEU A 65 -2.77 2.53 4.70
C LEU A 65 -1.35 3.09 4.51
N ALA A 66 -0.63 2.64 3.49
CA ALA A 66 0.72 3.13 3.19
C ALA A 66 0.73 4.64 2.92
N LYS A 67 -0.22 5.16 2.13
CA LYS A 67 -0.39 6.61 1.89
C LYS A 67 -0.67 7.36 3.19
N GLN A 68 -1.58 6.86 4.03
CA GLN A 68 -1.90 7.50 5.31
C GLN A 68 -0.70 7.56 6.25
N ILE A 69 0.11 6.50 6.31
CA ILE A 69 1.35 6.47 7.08
C ILE A 69 2.31 7.56 6.59
N VAL A 70 2.47 7.74 5.27
CA VAL A 70 3.30 8.81 4.71
C VAL A 70 2.85 10.18 5.22
N ARG A 71 1.54 10.46 5.19
CA ARG A 71 0.98 11.71 5.71
C ARG A 71 1.28 11.89 7.21
N ASN A 72 1.01 10.87 8.00
CA ASN A 72 1.22 10.92 9.46
C ASN A 72 2.70 11.16 9.80
N ILE A 73 3.61 10.51 9.07
CA ILE A 73 5.05 10.70 9.22
C ILE A 73 5.45 12.13 8.85
N ALA A 74 4.96 12.69 7.76
CA ALA A 74 5.27 14.06 7.35
C ALA A 74 4.87 15.06 8.45
N VAL A 75 3.66 14.91 9.03
CA VAL A 75 3.20 15.73 10.16
C VAL A 75 4.08 15.54 11.39
N SER A 76 4.38 14.30 11.76
CA SER A 76 5.20 13.97 12.94
C SER A 76 6.62 14.53 12.84
N LEU A 77 7.25 14.41 11.66
CA LEU A 77 8.63 14.89 11.42
C LEU A 77 8.71 16.40 11.33
N LYS A 78 7.69 17.05 10.78
CA LYS A 78 7.60 18.52 10.77
C LYS A 78 7.65 19.08 12.21
N ASN A 79 6.94 18.44 13.14
CA ASN A 79 6.96 18.80 14.56
C ASN A 79 8.34 18.59 15.22
N LYS A 80 9.23 17.83 14.57
CA LYS A 80 10.63 17.59 15.00
C LYS A 80 11.65 18.42 14.22
N GLY A 81 11.21 19.39 13.42
CA GLY A 81 12.07 20.26 12.62
C GLY A 81 12.60 19.63 11.33
N ILE A 82 12.02 18.50 10.89
CA ILE A 82 12.32 17.86 9.59
C ILE A 82 11.17 18.18 8.64
N GLU A 83 11.35 19.25 7.85
CA GLU A 83 10.24 19.79 7.03
C GLU A 83 10.10 19.11 5.67
N ASN A 84 11.19 18.55 5.13
CA ASN A 84 11.24 18.04 3.77
C ASN A 84 11.06 16.51 3.72
N VAL A 85 9.82 16.04 3.80
CA VAL A 85 9.45 14.64 3.54
C VAL A 85 8.85 14.55 2.15
N SER A 86 9.59 13.96 1.22
CA SER A 86 9.12 13.72 -0.15
C SER A 86 8.48 12.34 -0.25
N PHE A 87 7.44 12.23 -1.06
CA PHE A 87 6.74 10.99 -1.35
C PHE A 87 6.70 10.74 -2.86
N LYS A 88 7.15 9.55 -3.28
CA LYS A 88 7.00 9.07 -4.65
C LYS A 88 6.05 7.88 -4.66
N PHE A 89 4.94 8.02 -5.36
CA PHE A 89 4.01 6.92 -5.64
C PHE A 89 4.34 6.31 -7.00
N ILE A 90 4.54 5.01 -7.03
CA ILE A 90 4.93 4.24 -8.21
C ILE A 90 3.88 3.15 -8.44
N ASP A 91 3.10 3.30 -9.49
CA ASP A 91 2.34 2.20 -10.03
C ASP A 91 3.31 1.25 -10.77
N SER A 92 3.54 0.08 -10.21
CA SER A 92 4.50 -0.89 -10.73
C SER A 92 4.13 -1.38 -12.14
N ALA A 93 2.85 -1.43 -12.47
CA ALA A 93 2.37 -1.80 -13.80
C ALA A 93 2.84 -0.81 -14.88
N ASN A 94 2.95 0.48 -14.55
CA ASN A 94 3.45 1.51 -15.47
C ASN A 94 4.95 1.37 -15.77
N ILE A 95 5.73 0.81 -14.84
CA ILE A 95 7.14 0.46 -15.12
C ILE A 95 7.18 -0.82 -15.95
N ALA A 96 6.37 -1.83 -15.59
CA ALA A 96 6.32 -3.10 -16.30
C ALA A 96 5.89 -2.96 -17.77
N ALA A 97 5.02 -2.00 -18.07
CA ALA A 97 4.57 -1.70 -19.43
C ALA A 97 5.62 -0.94 -20.30
N ALA A 98 6.71 -0.45 -19.70
CA ALA A 98 7.74 0.28 -20.42
C ALA A 98 8.58 -0.66 -21.31
N LYS A 99 9.17 -0.12 -22.38
CA LYS A 99 10.08 -0.89 -23.23
C LYS A 99 11.32 -1.33 -22.45
N TRP A 100 11.91 -2.46 -22.86
CA TRP A 100 13.18 -2.92 -22.32
C TRP A 100 14.24 -1.81 -22.36
N GLY A 101 15.01 -1.62 -21.31
CA GLY A 101 15.96 -0.53 -21.13
C GLY A 101 15.35 0.77 -20.58
N ASP A 102 14.08 1.08 -20.89
CA ASP A 102 13.37 2.22 -20.31
C ASP A 102 12.90 1.91 -18.88
N ALA A 103 12.42 0.69 -18.65
CA ALA A 103 12.04 0.22 -17.32
C ALA A 103 13.21 0.25 -16.35
N GLU A 104 14.37 -0.26 -16.77
CA GLU A 104 15.60 -0.25 -15.97
C GLU A 104 16.07 1.18 -15.67
N ARG A 105 16.04 2.06 -16.65
CA ARG A 105 16.41 3.49 -16.46
C ARG A 105 15.45 4.18 -15.49
N LYS A 106 14.14 3.97 -15.66
CA LYS A 106 13.13 4.50 -14.75
C LYS A 106 13.38 4.03 -13.33
N LEU A 107 13.55 2.71 -13.13
CA LEU A 107 13.78 2.13 -11.82
C LEU A 107 15.02 2.74 -11.14
N ARG A 108 16.17 2.80 -11.82
CA ARG A 108 17.38 3.46 -11.28
C ARG A 108 17.15 4.93 -10.93
N SER A 109 16.39 5.68 -11.77
CA SER A 109 16.12 7.10 -11.53
C SER A 109 15.30 7.38 -10.25
N LEU A 110 14.52 6.39 -9.78
CA LEU A 110 13.78 6.50 -8.52
C LEU A 110 14.71 6.64 -7.32
N PHE A 111 15.82 5.91 -7.35
CA PHE A 111 16.80 5.84 -6.26
C PHE A 111 17.93 6.85 -6.40
N ASN A 112 18.26 7.27 -7.63
CA ASN A 112 19.30 8.28 -7.92
C ASN A 112 18.92 9.70 -7.51
N THR A 113 17.89 9.88 -6.70
CA THR A 113 17.52 11.17 -6.18
C THR A 113 18.55 11.58 -5.13
N SER A 114 19.30 12.66 -5.37
CA SER A 114 20.16 13.27 -4.37
C SER A 114 19.29 13.85 -3.24
N VAL A 115 18.98 13.00 -2.26
CA VAL A 115 18.25 13.43 -1.06
C VAL A 115 19.19 14.32 -0.25
N GLN A 116 18.89 15.61 -0.15
CA GLN A 116 19.69 16.56 0.62
C GLN A 116 19.74 16.14 2.12
N ALA A 117 20.69 16.68 2.86
CA ALA A 117 20.93 16.26 4.24
C ALA A 117 19.70 16.35 5.16
N ASN A 118 18.82 17.31 4.89
CA ASN A 118 17.56 17.57 5.61
C ASN A 118 16.32 16.97 4.95
N GLU A 119 16.46 16.29 3.82
CA GLU A 119 15.33 15.64 3.13
C GLU A 119 15.18 14.19 3.55
N ARG A 120 13.94 13.71 3.51
CA ARG A 120 13.54 12.31 3.69
C ARG A 120 12.67 11.90 2.51
N LEU A 121 12.86 10.69 2.01
CA LEU A 121 12.13 10.17 0.86
C LEU A 121 11.46 8.85 1.22
N ILE A 122 10.17 8.75 0.98
CA ILE A 122 9.44 7.48 0.98
C ILE A 122 9.08 7.15 -0.47
N ILE A 123 9.43 5.93 -0.89
CA ILE A 123 9.05 5.39 -2.21
C ILE A 123 8.03 4.29 -1.98
N LEU A 124 6.81 4.46 -2.46
CA LEU A 124 5.76 3.44 -2.44
C LEU A 124 5.64 2.79 -3.82
N PHE A 125 5.96 1.51 -3.88
CA PHE A 125 5.66 0.63 -5.01
C PHE A 125 4.31 -0.04 -4.79
N ASP A 126 3.32 0.34 -5.59
CA ASP A 126 2.02 -0.32 -5.57
C ASP A 126 2.02 -1.51 -6.53
N ASP A 127 1.45 -2.65 -6.08
CA ASP A 127 1.40 -3.92 -6.80
C ASP A 127 2.79 -4.35 -7.35
N ILE A 128 3.80 -4.44 -6.45
CA ILE A 128 5.18 -4.75 -6.81
C ILE A 128 5.34 -6.10 -7.51
N ASP A 129 4.38 -7.00 -7.35
CA ASP A 129 4.32 -8.27 -8.05
C ASP A 129 4.22 -8.14 -9.57
N CYS A 130 3.83 -6.96 -10.09
CA CYS A 130 3.94 -6.66 -11.53
C CYS A 130 5.40 -6.55 -12.01
N LEU A 131 6.33 -6.17 -11.14
CA LEU A 131 7.76 -6.00 -11.43
C LEU A 131 8.59 -7.18 -10.95
N MET A 132 8.29 -7.66 -9.74
CA MET A 132 9.11 -8.59 -8.97
C MET A 132 8.52 -9.98 -8.97
N ILE A 133 8.69 -10.70 -10.09
CA ILE A 133 8.21 -12.06 -10.22
C ILE A 133 9.30 -13.04 -9.75
N LYS A 134 8.87 -14.01 -8.95
CA LYS A 134 9.73 -15.09 -8.43
C LYS A 134 10.49 -15.77 -9.55
N ARG A 135 11.81 -15.86 -9.39
CA ARG A 135 12.69 -16.52 -10.35
C ARG A 135 12.33 -18.01 -10.47
N GLY A 136 12.32 -18.49 -11.72
CA GLY A 136 11.96 -19.88 -12.02
C GLY A 136 10.45 -20.17 -12.02
N SER A 137 9.59 -19.16 -11.85
CA SER A 137 8.16 -19.31 -12.09
C SER A 137 7.86 -19.39 -13.60
N ASN A 138 6.76 -20.06 -13.97
CA ASN A 138 6.35 -20.21 -15.38
C ASN A 138 5.99 -18.89 -16.08
N VAL A 139 5.85 -17.80 -15.34
CA VAL A 139 5.54 -16.47 -15.85
C VAL A 139 6.74 -15.53 -15.87
N ALA A 140 7.90 -15.95 -15.31
CA ALA A 140 9.11 -15.15 -15.29
C ALA A 140 9.79 -15.21 -16.67
N VAL A 141 10.14 -14.06 -17.22
CA VAL A 141 10.92 -13.89 -18.44
C VAL A 141 12.23 -13.15 -18.13
N GLU A 142 13.20 -13.15 -19.06
CA GLU A 142 14.53 -12.53 -18.84
C GLU A 142 14.46 -11.10 -18.34
N TRP A 143 13.49 -10.34 -18.79
CA TRP A 143 13.23 -8.98 -18.34
C TRP A 143 13.03 -8.88 -16.80
N HIS A 144 12.29 -9.81 -16.21
CA HIS A 144 12.08 -9.84 -14.76
C HIS A 144 13.38 -10.06 -13.99
N TYR A 145 14.30 -10.88 -14.52
CA TYR A 145 15.61 -11.10 -13.88
C TYR A 145 16.45 -9.82 -13.85
N SER A 146 16.42 -9.03 -14.94
CA SER A 146 17.11 -7.74 -15.00
C SER A 146 16.53 -6.75 -13.97
N ILE A 147 15.21 -6.59 -13.95
CA ILE A 147 14.51 -5.69 -13.01
C ILE A 147 14.75 -6.10 -11.55
N ASN A 148 14.63 -7.42 -11.24
CA ASN A 148 14.89 -7.94 -9.91
C ASN A 148 16.32 -7.59 -9.45
N SER A 149 17.32 -7.81 -10.33
CA SER A 149 18.72 -7.54 -10.02
C SER A 149 18.95 -6.04 -9.72
N ILE A 150 18.35 -5.16 -10.53
CA ILE A 150 18.46 -3.72 -10.33
C ILE A 150 17.80 -3.30 -9.01
N LEU A 151 16.57 -3.75 -8.75
CA LEU A 151 15.86 -3.36 -7.53
C LEU A 151 16.57 -3.86 -6.28
N PHE A 152 17.11 -5.10 -6.28
CA PHE A 152 17.90 -5.60 -5.16
C PHE A 152 19.15 -4.76 -4.92
N HIS A 153 19.87 -4.42 -6.00
CA HIS A 153 21.04 -3.56 -5.91
C HIS A 153 20.70 -2.19 -5.31
N GLU A 154 19.65 -1.55 -5.78
CA GLU A 154 19.22 -0.25 -5.27
C GLU A 154 18.78 -0.34 -3.81
N LEU A 155 17.98 -1.37 -3.44
CA LEU A 155 17.58 -1.60 -2.06
C LEU A 155 18.78 -1.81 -1.13
N ASP A 156 19.78 -2.57 -1.55
CA ASP A 156 20.97 -2.84 -0.73
C ASP A 156 21.81 -1.57 -0.46
N ASN A 157 21.72 -0.58 -1.36
CA ASN A 157 22.50 0.66 -1.30
C ASN A 157 21.78 1.82 -0.59
N ILE A 158 20.47 1.74 -0.34
CA ILE A 158 19.76 2.83 0.33
C ILE A 158 20.26 3.05 1.76
N ASN A 159 20.22 4.31 2.19
CA ASN A 159 20.40 4.69 3.57
C ASN A 159 19.01 4.88 4.23
N PRO A 160 18.58 3.99 5.15
CA PRO A 160 17.24 4.04 5.72
C PRO A 160 16.97 5.28 6.59
N THR A 161 18.00 6.03 6.96
CA THR A 161 17.80 7.34 7.63
C THR A 161 17.37 8.43 6.66
N ARG A 162 17.39 8.17 5.35
CA ARG A 162 17.04 9.13 4.30
C ARG A 162 15.98 8.61 3.32
N VAL A 163 16.05 7.32 3.01
CA VAL A 163 15.14 6.69 2.03
C VAL A 163 14.56 5.43 2.64
N ILE A 164 13.25 5.28 2.60
CA ILE A 164 12.53 4.06 3.00
C ILE A 164 11.63 3.65 1.84
N VAL A 165 11.61 2.37 1.55
CA VAL A 165 10.72 1.78 0.55
C VAL A 165 9.51 1.15 1.25
N ILE A 166 8.33 1.36 0.70
CA ILE A 166 7.11 0.60 1.03
C ILE A 166 6.66 -0.07 -0.26
N ALA A 167 6.40 -1.36 -0.20
CA ALA A 167 5.87 -2.11 -1.32
C ALA A 167 4.56 -2.79 -0.94
N THR A 168 3.58 -2.81 -1.85
CA THR A 168 2.35 -3.59 -1.68
C THR A 168 2.33 -4.74 -2.66
N SER A 169 1.72 -5.87 -2.29
CA SER A 169 1.48 -6.99 -3.20
C SER A 169 0.19 -7.71 -2.88
N ASN A 170 -0.50 -8.12 -3.95
CA ASN A 170 -1.70 -8.96 -3.89
C ASN A 170 -1.39 -10.43 -4.20
N ARG A 171 -0.17 -10.76 -4.64
CA ARG A 171 0.26 -12.06 -5.11
C ARG A 171 1.47 -12.56 -4.32
N THR A 172 1.21 -13.00 -3.10
CA THR A 172 2.23 -13.52 -2.17
C THR A 172 3.00 -14.70 -2.75
N ASP A 173 2.37 -15.47 -3.65
CA ASP A 173 2.92 -16.61 -4.36
C ASP A 173 3.99 -16.24 -5.41
N LEU A 174 3.93 -15.00 -5.93
CA LEU A 174 4.85 -14.51 -6.98
C LEU A 174 6.05 -13.73 -6.44
N ILE A 175 6.03 -13.33 -5.19
CA ILE A 175 7.11 -12.53 -4.60
C ILE A 175 8.36 -13.37 -4.40
N ASP A 176 9.50 -12.83 -4.90
CA ASP A 176 10.82 -13.47 -4.72
C ASP A 176 11.26 -13.41 -3.24
N GLU A 177 11.74 -14.52 -2.70
CA GLU A 177 12.26 -14.65 -1.33
C GLU A 177 13.36 -13.61 -1.02
N ALA A 178 14.15 -13.22 -2.05
CA ALA A 178 15.18 -12.20 -1.89
C ALA A 178 14.60 -10.81 -1.61
N LEU A 179 13.38 -10.50 -2.07
CA LEU A 179 12.70 -9.27 -1.68
C LEU A 179 12.21 -9.35 -0.23
N ARG A 180 11.61 -10.48 0.16
CA ARG A 180 11.14 -10.70 1.54
C ARG A 180 12.25 -10.61 2.56
N SER A 181 13.46 -11.08 2.21
CA SER A 181 14.61 -11.00 3.12
C SER A 181 15.14 -9.57 3.35
N ARG A 182 14.78 -8.62 2.49
CA ARG A 182 15.23 -7.22 2.52
C ARG A 182 14.22 -6.25 3.14
N LEU A 183 12.95 -6.61 3.16
CA LEU A 183 11.87 -5.76 3.62
C LEU A 183 11.22 -6.36 4.88
N TYR A 184 10.81 -5.49 5.79
CA TYR A 184 10.04 -5.90 6.96
C TYR A 184 8.60 -6.18 6.52
N PHE A 185 8.13 -7.39 6.82
CA PHE A 185 6.92 -7.95 6.24
C PHE A 185 5.70 -7.78 7.13
N PHE A 186 4.58 -7.36 6.55
CA PHE A 186 3.26 -7.37 7.15
C PHE A 186 2.28 -8.19 6.31
N ASP A 187 1.62 -9.16 6.93
CA ASP A 187 0.61 -10.01 6.32
C ASP A 187 -0.79 -9.48 6.61
N PHE A 188 -1.43 -8.89 5.61
CA PHE A 188 -2.80 -8.41 5.68
C PHE A 188 -3.76 -9.59 5.52
N LYS A 189 -4.56 -9.83 6.55
CA LYS A 189 -5.60 -10.83 6.51
C LYS A 189 -6.86 -10.30 5.82
N PRO A 190 -7.76 -11.18 5.34
CA PRO A 190 -9.11 -10.77 4.99
C PRO A 190 -9.74 -9.98 6.15
N LEU A 191 -10.55 -8.98 5.80
CA LEU A 191 -11.19 -8.10 6.78
C LEU A 191 -12.18 -8.89 7.64
N SER A 192 -12.16 -8.62 8.94
CA SER A 192 -13.16 -9.15 9.88
C SER A 192 -14.52 -8.48 9.66
N ARG A 193 -15.58 -9.04 10.22
CA ARG A 193 -16.91 -8.41 10.20
C ARG A 193 -16.87 -7.02 10.86
N GLU A 194 -16.17 -6.88 11.96
CA GLU A 194 -16.01 -5.61 12.67
C GLU A 194 -15.31 -4.55 11.78
N ASP A 195 -14.28 -4.97 11.05
CA ASP A 195 -13.60 -4.10 10.10
C ASP A 195 -14.53 -3.65 8.96
N LEU A 196 -15.32 -4.58 8.41
CA LEU A 196 -16.28 -4.28 7.35
C LEU A 196 -17.38 -3.33 7.82
N ASP A 197 -17.91 -3.53 9.03
CA ASP A 197 -18.91 -2.65 9.63
C ASP A 197 -18.35 -1.24 9.89
N PHE A 198 -17.11 -1.15 10.36
CA PHE A 198 -16.41 0.13 10.54
C PHE A 198 -16.24 0.86 9.21
N ILE A 199 -15.69 0.17 8.20
CA ILE A 199 -15.44 0.74 6.86
C ILE A 199 -16.76 1.16 6.20
N THR A 200 -17.80 0.33 6.29
CA THR A 200 -19.14 0.64 5.80
C THR A 200 -19.61 1.97 6.35
N TRP A 201 -19.47 2.16 7.67
CA TRP A 201 -19.90 3.39 8.31
C TRP A 201 -19.07 4.61 7.91
N GLU A 202 -17.75 4.47 7.79
CA GLU A 202 -16.89 5.58 7.34
C GLU A 202 -17.16 5.97 5.87
N ILE A 203 -17.54 5.04 5.00
CA ILE A 203 -17.99 5.33 3.63
C ILE A 203 -19.33 6.06 3.65
N ILE A 204 -20.33 5.51 4.35
CA ILE A 204 -21.69 6.06 4.37
C ILE A 204 -21.71 7.48 4.95
N LYS A 205 -20.89 7.78 5.95
CA LYS A 205 -20.78 9.13 6.52
C LYS A 205 -20.41 10.21 5.48
N LYS A 206 -19.60 9.84 4.49
CA LYS A 206 -19.13 10.75 3.44
C LYS A 206 -20.19 11.00 2.35
N LEU A 207 -21.23 10.16 2.28
CA LEU A 207 -22.30 10.33 1.30
C LEU A 207 -23.25 11.47 1.68
N ASP A 208 -23.70 12.24 0.69
CA ASP A 208 -24.71 13.26 0.88
C ASP A 208 -26.13 12.68 0.73
N ILE A 209 -26.56 11.92 1.75
CA ILE A 209 -27.86 11.25 1.81
C ILE A 209 -28.50 11.44 3.19
N GLN A 210 -29.84 11.46 3.23
CA GLN A 210 -30.58 11.69 4.47
C GLN A 210 -30.65 10.42 5.35
N GLU A 211 -30.89 9.25 4.77
CA GLU A 211 -31.18 8.00 5.50
C GLU A 211 -29.93 7.13 5.76
N LYS A 212 -28.81 7.73 6.20
CA LYS A 212 -27.54 7.02 6.42
C LYS A 212 -27.65 5.79 7.35
N ARG A 213 -28.48 5.87 8.39
CA ARG A 213 -28.67 4.75 9.35
C ARG A 213 -29.37 3.58 8.69
N LYS A 214 -30.46 3.83 7.96
CA LYS A 214 -31.20 2.81 7.24
C LYS A 214 -30.32 2.09 6.21
N LEU A 215 -29.51 2.85 5.45
CA LEU A 215 -28.56 2.26 4.52
C LEU A 215 -27.53 1.37 5.23
N LYS A 216 -27.00 1.82 6.39
CA LYS A 216 -26.07 1.02 7.21
C LYS A 216 -26.71 -0.30 7.66
N GLU A 217 -27.95 -0.26 8.16
CA GLU A 217 -28.68 -1.46 8.61
C GLU A 217 -28.86 -2.47 7.46
N LYS A 218 -29.27 -2.00 6.28
CA LYS A 218 -29.42 -2.85 5.11
C LYS A 218 -28.12 -3.48 4.61
N VAL A 219 -27.02 -2.73 4.64
CA VAL A 219 -25.69 -3.27 4.32
C VAL A 219 -25.29 -4.32 5.35
N ALA A 220 -25.55 -4.09 6.64
CA ALA A 220 -25.26 -5.06 7.69
C ALA A 220 -26.06 -6.37 7.54
N GLU A 221 -27.34 -6.29 7.16
CA GLU A 221 -28.17 -7.47 6.83
C GLU A 221 -27.62 -8.25 5.63
N TYR A 222 -27.18 -7.52 4.58
CA TYR A 222 -26.58 -8.15 3.41
C TYR A 222 -25.27 -8.87 3.74
N LEU A 223 -24.41 -8.28 4.56
CA LEU A 223 -23.17 -8.88 5.02
C LEU A 223 -23.42 -10.13 5.88
N THR A 224 -24.47 -10.12 6.72
CA THR A 224 -24.85 -11.28 7.50
C THR A 224 -25.23 -12.47 6.62
N LYS A 225 -25.97 -12.23 5.53
CA LYS A 225 -26.30 -13.28 4.55
C LYS A 225 -25.06 -13.87 3.88
N ILE A 226 -24.09 -13.01 3.52
CA ILE A 226 -22.81 -13.47 2.95
C ILE A 226 -22.05 -14.36 3.94
N GLU A 227 -21.97 -13.96 5.22
CA GLU A 227 -21.32 -14.77 6.25
C GLU A 227 -22.00 -16.15 6.45
N GLU A 228 -23.31 -16.18 6.40
CA GLU A 228 -24.07 -17.44 6.44
C GLU A 228 -23.75 -18.31 5.20
N ASP A 229 -23.71 -17.72 4.01
CA ASP A 229 -23.37 -18.44 2.78
C ASP A 229 -21.90 -18.94 2.77
N ILE A 230 -20.98 -18.22 3.40
CA ILE A 230 -19.60 -18.70 3.65
C ILE A 230 -19.62 -19.88 4.62
N LYS A 231 -20.33 -19.78 5.75
CA LYS A 231 -20.41 -20.84 6.78
C LYS A 231 -20.96 -22.14 6.24
N ILE A 232 -21.95 -22.09 5.35
CA ILE A 232 -22.56 -23.28 4.72
C ILE A 232 -21.84 -23.72 3.44
N GLY A 233 -20.71 -23.07 3.11
CA GLY A 233 -19.83 -23.44 1.99
C GLY A 233 -20.35 -23.08 0.60
N LYS A 234 -21.40 -22.26 0.48
CA LYS A 234 -21.85 -21.70 -0.81
C LYS A 234 -20.85 -20.71 -1.39
N ILE A 235 -20.21 -19.92 -0.52
CA ILE A 235 -19.16 -18.97 -0.86
C ILE A 235 -17.86 -19.45 -0.21
N LYS A 236 -16.75 -19.44 -0.96
CA LYS A 236 -15.44 -19.82 -0.41
C LYS A 236 -14.91 -18.71 0.48
N ASN A 237 -14.26 -19.06 1.58
CA ASN A 237 -13.71 -18.09 2.53
C ASN A 237 -12.72 -17.09 1.89
N LYS A 238 -12.00 -17.49 0.83
CA LYS A 238 -11.13 -16.61 0.05
C LYS A 238 -11.87 -15.50 -0.73
N ASP A 239 -13.18 -15.69 -0.93
CA ASP A 239 -14.05 -14.75 -1.63
C ASP A 239 -14.89 -13.91 -0.62
N ALA A 240 -14.42 -13.83 0.63
CA ALA A 240 -14.99 -12.94 1.65
C ALA A 240 -14.93 -11.47 1.20
N PRO A 241 -15.95 -10.65 1.55
CA PRO A 241 -16.03 -9.27 1.10
C PRO A 241 -14.80 -8.45 1.49
N ASN A 242 -14.41 -7.57 0.62
CA ASN A 242 -13.34 -6.59 0.79
C ASN A 242 -13.87 -5.15 0.67
N ILE A 243 -13.02 -4.14 0.78
CA ILE A 243 -13.45 -2.72 0.75
C ILE A 243 -14.16 -2.37 -0.57
N ARG A 244 -13.71 -2.90 -1.71
CA ARG A 244 -14.35 -2.65 -3.02
C ARG A 244 -15.74 -3.27 -3.08
N ASP A 245 -15.89 -4.47 -2.51
CA ASP A 245 -17.20 -5.14 -2.43
C ASP A 245 -18.17 -4.34 -1.54
N ILE A 246 -17.70 -3.78 -0.42
CA ILE A 246 -18.52 -2.89 0.41
C ILE A 246 -19.00 -1.67 -0.36
N GLN A 247 -18.14 -1.04 -1.14
CA GLN A 247 -18.53 0.10 -1.98
C GLN A 247 -19.60 -0.30 -3.00
N HIS A 248 -19.45 -1.46 -3.63
CA HIS A 248 -20.43 -2.03 -4.55
C HIS A 248 -21.77 -2.33 -3.86
N ILE A 249 -21.73 -2.98 -2.71
CA ILE A 249 -22.93 -3.32 -1.92
C ILE A 249 -23.68 -2.04 -1.53
N ILE A 250 -22.99 -1.03 -1.01
CA ILE A 250 -23.58 0.27 -0.67
C ILE A 250 -24.26 0.90 -1.88
N THR A 251 -23.58 0.93 -3.03
CA THR A 251 -24.11 1.52 -4.25
C THR A 251 -25.36 0.76 -4.72
N LYS A 252 -25.30 -0.58 -4.73
CA LYS A 252 -26.41 -1.44 -5.14
C LYS A 252 -27.65 -1.20 -4.26
N ILE A 253 -27.50 -1.27 -2.94
CA ILE A 253 -28.60 -1.11 -2.01
C ILE A 253 -29.18 0.32 -2.10
N TYR A 254 -28.33 1.33 -2.27
CA TYR A 254 -28.78 2.69 -2.44
C TYR A 254 -29.66 2.85 -3.69
N ILE A 255 -29.24 2.32 -4.82
CA ILE A 255 -30.00 2.40 -6.09
C ILE A 255 -31.30 1.60 -6.02
N GLU A 256 -31.27 0.37 -5.50
CA GLU A 256 -32.41 -0.56 -5.54
C GLU A 256 -33.49 -0.25 -4.49
N GLU A 257 -33.12 0.35 -3.34
CA GLU A 257 -34.00 0.43 -2.19
C GLU A 257 -34.19 1.85 -1.61
N MET A 258 -33.42 2.83 -2.07
CA MET A 258 -33.41 4.18 -1.52
C MET A 258 -33.77 5.26 -2.56
N ILE A 259 -33.76 4.92 -3.86
CA ILE A 259 -34.25 5.75 -4.95
C ILE A 259 -35.59 5.22 -5.44
#